data_3261c08b5e85d74d545dfa1774f41559
#
_entry.id   3261c08b5e85d74d545dfa1774f41559
#
_cell.length_a   1.000
_cell.length_b   1.000
_cell.length_c   1.000
_cell.angle_alpha   90.00
_cell.angle_beta   90.00
_cell.angle_gamma   90.00
#
_symmetry.space_group_name_H-M   'P 1'
#
loop_
_entity.id
_entity.type
_entity.pdbx_description
1 polymer ?
#
loop_
_entity_poly.entity_id
_entity_poly.type
_entity_poly.pdbx_seq_one_letter_code
_entity_poly.pdbx_strand_id
1 'polypeptide(L)'
;VAALYAPTGGIVCPFGLTIALAENAADNGVEFKFLTEVNEIKKDGEGYILETGKGAITTKYIINAAGVYADRFHNMVSGNKIHITPRKGDYCLLDKEAGGHVSHTIFQLPGKLGKGVLVSPTVHGNLLTGPTAVDLEDKEGNATTAEELAFVIEKSSIGVKNVPFRQVITSFSGLRAHEDGDDFIIGEAEDAPGFFDAAGIESPGLTSAPAIGVYLAELVAGRAGAVQKKDWKRERRGIVRPEKMSVEERAELIRQRPEYGTIICRCEGVSEGEIIDSIRRTLGAVSLDGVKRRVRQGMGRCQAGFCTPRTMEILSRELG
;
A
#
# COMPACT_ATOMS: atom_id res chain seq x y z
N VAL A 1 -13.28 17.89 -29.07
CA VAL A 1 -12.61 17.07 -28.05
C VAL A 1 -13.68 16.65 -27.03
N ALA A 2 -13.76 15.39 -26.71
CA ALA A 2 -14.72 14.83 -25.75
C ALA A 2 -13.99 14.04 -24.66
N ALA A 3 -14.62 13.87 -23.51
CA ALA A 3 -14.11 13.05 -22.42
C ALA A 3 -15.26 12.23 -21.79
N LEU A 4 -14.94 11.06 -21.30
CA LEU A 4 -15.84 10.26 -20.46
C LEU A 4 -15.62 10.67 -19.00
N TYR A 5 -16.70 11.06 -18.32
CA TYR A 5 -16.67 11.41 -16.91
C TYR A 5 -17.27 10.29 -16.07
N ALA A 6 -16.53 9.85 -15.05
CA ALA A 6 -16.98 8.84 -14.07
C ALA A 6 -17.27 9.54 -12.72
N PRO A 7 -18.52 9.94 -12.43
CA PRO A 7 -18.87 10.75 -11.25
C PRO A 7 -18.70 9.99 -9.92
N THR A 8 -18.69 8.67 -9.96
CA THR A 8 -18.50 7.79 -8.79
C THR A 8 -17.04 7.38 -8.55
N GLY A 9 -16.13 7.85 -9.42
CA GLY A 9 -14.69 7.62 -9.24
C GLY A 9 -14.16 8.31 -8.00
N GLY A 10 -13.12 7.74 -7.37
CA GLY A 10 -12.50 8.29 -6.17
C GLY A 10 -11.03 7.93 -6.07
N ILE A 11 -10.36 8.55 -5.11
CA ILE A 11 -8.97 8.27 -4.75
C ILE A 11 -8.87 7.85 -3.29
N VAL A 12 -7.90 7.02 -2.98
CA VAL A 12 -7.64 6.51 -1.63
C VAL A 12 -6.14 6.52 -1.34
N CYS A 13 -5.78 6.72 -0.07
CA CYS A 13 -4.39 6.53 0.35
C CYS A 13 -4.10 5.02 0.46
N PRO A 14 -3.20 4.43 -0.36
CA PRO A 14 -2.90 3.00 -0.31
C PRO A 14 -2.31 2.58 1.04
N PHE A 15 -1.40 3.37 1.61
CA PHE A 15 -0.85 3.10 2.94
C PHE A 15 -1.95 3.09 4.02
N GLY A 16 -2.81 4.10 4.01
CA GLY A 16 -3.90 4.22 4.99
C GLY A 16 -4.88 3.06 4.90
N LEU A 17 -5.26 2.62 3.70
CA LEU A 17 -6.14 1.49 3.49
C LEU A 17 -5.51 0.19 3.99
N THR A 18 -4.29 -0.12 3.55
CA THR A 18 -3.58 -1.36 3.92
C THR A 18 -3.35 -1.45 5.43
N ILE A 19 -2.86 -0.37 6.06
CA ILE A 19 -2.63 -0.34 7.50
C ILE A 19 -3.97 -0.49 8.26
N ALA A 20 -5.04 0.16 7.78
CA ALA A 20 -6.34 0.06 8.43
C ALA A 20 -6.89 -1.36 8.44
N LEU A 21 -6.79 -2.08 7.31
CA LEU A 21 -7.20 -3.47 7.20
C LEU A 21 -6.36 -4.38 8.10
N ALA A 22 -5.04 -4.19 8.13
CA ALA A 22 -4.13 -4.95 8.97
C ALA A 22 -4.41 -4.73 10.47
N GLU A 23 -4.56 -3.48 10.91
CA GLU A 23 -4.90 -3.16 12.30
C GLU A 23 -6.23 -3.76 12.71
N ASN A 24 -7.26 -3.68 11.86
CA ASN A 24 -8.57 -4.28 12.13
C ASN A 24 -8.47 -5.81 12.22
N ALA A 25 -7.69 -6.45 11.35
CA ALA A 25 -7.45 -7.89 11.41
C ALA A 25 -6.76 -8.29 12.72
N ALA A 26 -5.72 -7.56 13.15
CA ALA A 26 -5.02 -7.79 14.41
C ALA A 26 -5.93 -7.60 15.63
N ASP A 27 -6.77 -6.54 15.64
CA ASP A 27 -7.76 -6.31 16.69
C ASP A 27 -8.83 -7.41 16.77
N ASN A 28 -8.98 -8.21 15.71
CA ASN A 28 -9.83 -9.39 15.65
C ASN A 28 -9.09 -10.72 15.86
N GLY A 29 -7.82 -10.66 16.26
CA GLY A 29 -7.04 -11.83 16.68
C GLY A 29 -6.17 -12.46 15.59
N VAL A 30 -5.96 -11.80 14.46
CA VAL A 30 -4.97 -12.23 13.47
C VAL A 30 -3.57 -11.96 14.01
N GLU A 31 -2.72 -12.98 14.01
CA GLU A 31 -1.31 -12.87 14.40
C GLU A 31 -0.47 -12.44 13.21
N PHE A 32 0.34 -11.38 13.38
CA PHE A 32 1.28 -10.88 12.40
C PHE A 32 2.71 -11.27 12.76
N LYS A 33 3.36 -12.07 11.93
CA LYS A 33 4.76 -12.48 12.09
C LYS A 33 5.65 -11.66 11.15
N PHE A 34 6.05 -10.47 11.61
CA PHE A 34 6.97 -9.62 10.86
C PHE A 34 8.40 -10.20 10.83
N LEU A 35 9.16 -9.83 9.80
CA LEU A 35 10.54 -10.31 9.59
C LEU A 35 10.62 -11.84 9.64
N THR A 36 9.61 -12.50 9.05
CA THR A 36 9.50 -13.96 9.00
C THR A 36 9.26 -14.35 7.55
N GLU A 37 10.35 -14.51 6.81
CA GLU A 37 10.32 -14.91 5.41
C GLU A 37 10.00 -16.40 5.31
N VAL A 38 9.06 -16.74 4.43
CA VAL A 38 8.79 -18.14 4.03
C VAL A 38 9.79 -18.51 2.94
N ASN A 39 10.62 -19.51 3.20
CA ASN A 39 11.65 -19.94 2.26
C ASN A 39 11.15 -21.09 1.37
N GLU A 40 10.36 -22.00 1.94
CA GLU A 40 9.86 -23.19 1.27
C GLU A 40 8.48 -23.56 1.80
N ILE A 41 7.66 -24.13 0.93
CA ILE A 41 6.35 -24.71 1.30
C ILE A 41 6.35 -26.17 0.84
N LYS A 42 6.03 -27.09 1.76
CA LYS A 42 5.93 -28.54 1.51
C LYS A 42 4.53 -29.03 1.82
N LYS A 43 3.99 -29.94 1.00
CA LYS A 43 2.77 -30.68 1.35
C LYS A 43 3.07 -31.65 2.50
N ASP A 44 2.18 -31.71 3.49
CA ASP A 44 2.27 -32.61 4.63
C ASP A 44 0.87 -33.17 4.96
N GLY A 45 0.63 -34.42 4.54
CA GLY A 45 -0.69 -35.04 4.65
C GLY A 45 -1.78 -34.21 3.97
N GLU A 46 -2.77 -33.76 4.75
CA GLU A 46 -3.86 -32.89 4.29
C GLU A 46 -3.55 -31.37 4.44
N GLY A 47 -2.31 -31.01 4.79
CA GLY A 47 -1.90 -29.63 5.03
C GLY A 47 -0.54 -29.30 4.44
N TYR A 48 0.11 -28.34 5.06
CA TYR A 48 1.38 -27.78 4.59
C TYR A 48 2.31 -27.43 5.75
N ILE A 49 3.60 -27.53 5.49
CA ILE A 49 4.67 -27.00 6.33
C ILE A 49 5.32 -25.84 5.60
N LEU A 50 5.36 -24.66 6.25
CA LEU A 50 6.08 -23.49 5.79
C LEU A 50 7.40 -23.42 6.54
N GLU A 51 8.52 -23.55 5.81
CA GLU A 51 9.86 -23.35 6.37
C GLU A 51 10.20 -21.87 6.39
N THR A 52 10.54 -21.34 7.56
CA THR A 52 10.90 -19.93 7.75
C THR A 52 12.23 -19.79 8.45
N GLY A 53 12.86 -18.60 8.36
CA GLY A 53 14.06 -18.29 9.11
C GLY A 53 13.89 -18.32 10.65
N LYS A 54 12.66 -18.42 11.14
CA LYS A 54 12.30 -18.47 12.57
C LYS A 54 11.68 -19.80 13.01
N GLY A 55 11.78 -20.82 12.18
CA GLY A 55 11.21 -22.17 12.43
C GLY A 55 10.07 -22.50 11.48
N ALA A 56 9.61 -23.76 11.56
CA ALA A 56 8.54 -24.25 10.72
C ALA A 56 7.15 -23.88 11.27
N ILE A 57 6.22 -23.63 10.36
CA ILE A 57 4.80 -23.37 10.67
C ILE A 57 3.97 -24.42 9.94
N THR A 58 3.18 -25.19 10.68
CA THR A 58 2.24 -26.17 10.09
C THR A 58 0.85 -25.54 9.97
N THR A 59 0.20 -25.74 8.84
CA THR A 59 -1.14 -25.21 8.57
C THR A 59 -1.93 -26.11 7.65
N LYS A 60 -3.27 -26.06 7.72
CA LYS A 60 -4.16 -26.76 6.78
C LYS A 60 -4.41 -25.95 5.51
N TYR A 61 -4.40 -24.63 5.61
CA TYR A 61 -4.76 -23.73 4.52
C TYR A 61 -3.72 -22.63 4.37
N ILE A 62 -3.43 -22.24 3.12
CA ILE A 62 -2.54 -21.14 2.78
C ILE A 62 -3.29 -20.22 1.82
N ILE A 63 -3.18 -18.91 2.03
CA ILE A 63 -3.50 -17.90 1.03
C ILE A 63 -2.19 -17.25 0.59
N ASN A 64 -1.80 -17.48 -0.64
CA ASN A 64 -0.62 -16.92 -1.27
C ASN A 64 -0.95 -15.54 -1.83
N ALA A 65 -0.59 -14.50 -1.11
CA ALA A 65 -0.73 -13.10 -1.53
C ALA A 65 0.64 -12.41 -1.63
N ALA A 66 1.65 -13.11 -2.15
CA ALA A 66 3.06 -12.70 -2.13
C ALA A 66 3.45 -11.71 -3.26
N GLY A 67 2.48 -11.10 -3.96
CA GLY A 67 2.72 -10.10 -4.99
C GLY A 67 3.61 -10.63 -6.11
N VAL A 68 4.71 -9.94 -6.43
CA VAL A 68 5.64 -10.36 -7.50
C VAL A 68 6.32 -11.72 -7.24
N TYR A 69 6.23 -12.27 -6.04
CA TYR A 69 6.76 -13.57 -5.67
C TYR A 69 5.69 -14.67 -5.57
N ALA A 70 4.44 -14.41 -5.92
CA ALA A 70 3.38 -15.39 -5.77
C ALA A 70 3.62 -16.64 -6.64
N ASP A 71 4.21 -16.51 -7.81
CA ASP A 71 4.61 -17.62 -8.66
C ASP A 71 5.63 -18.55 -7.99
N ARG A 72 6.58 -18.01 -7.23
CA ARG A 72 7.57 -18.79 -6.50
C ARG A 72 6.88 -19.77 -5.55
N PHE A 73 5.92 -19.30 -4.76
CA PHE A 73 5.23 -20.13 -3.77
C PHE A 73 4.20 -21.08 -4.40
N HIS A 74 3.44 -20.61 -5.38
CA HIS A 74 2.55 -21.47 -6.17
C HIS A 74 3.32 -22.65 -6.77
N ASN A 75 4.44 -22.35 -7.41
CA ASN A 75 5.27 -23.35 -8.09
C ASN A 75 5.98 -24.34 -7.17
N MET A 76 5.99 -24.13 -5.85
CA MET A 76 6.48 -25.13 -4.88
C MET A 76 5.49 -26.26 -4.65
N VAL A 77 4.18 -25.98 -4.78
CA VAL A 77 3.11 -26.91 -4.38
C VAL A 77 2.24 -27.40 -5.54
N SER A 78 2.20 -26.69 -6.65
CA SER A 78 1.41 -27.01 -7.84
C SER A 78 2.29 -27.50 -8.98
N GLY A 79 1.79 -28.46 -9.78
CA GLY A 79 2.36 -28.85 -11.07
C GLY A 79 1.98 -27.90 -12.20
N ASN A 80 0.85 -27.21 -12.07
CA ASN A 80 0.36 -26.17 -13.00
C ASN A 80 1.13 -24.88 -12.74
N LYS A 81 2.27 -24.69 -13.43
CA LYS A 81 3.16 -23.57 -13.17
C LYS A 81 2.58 -22.25 -13.66
N ILE A 82 2.75 -21.20 -12.87
CA ILE A 82 2.47 -19.80 -13.24
C ILE A 82 3.78 -19.02 -13.29
N HIS A 83 3.76 -17.88 -13.99
CA HIS A 83 4.90 -16.98 -14.07
C HIS A 83 4.47 -15.54 -13.90
N ILE A 84 5.19 -14.81 -13.06
CA ILE A 84 4.93 -13.39 -12.77
C ILE A 84 6.13 -12.56 -13.18
N THR A 85 5.90 -11.67 -14.13
CA THR A 85 6.83 -10.65 -14.58
C THR A 85 6.62 -9.37 -13.78
N PRO A 86 7.65 -8.85 -13.09
CA PRO A 86 7.53 -7.56 -12.41
C PRO A 86 7.41 -6.43 -13.43
N ARG A 87 6.27 -5.73 -13.43
CA ARG A 87 6.00 -4.58 -14.30
C ARG A 87 6.17 -3.29 -13.54
N LYS A 88 7.32 -2.63 -13.75
CA LYS A 88 7.68 -1.39 -13.06
C LYS A 88 6.85 -0.20 -13.54
N GLY A 89 6.48 0.66 -12.59
CA GLY A 89 5.85 1.94 -12.86
C GLY A 89 6.50 3.06 -12.08
N ASP A 90 7.08 4.02 -12.78
CA ASP A 90 7.73 5.21 -12.22
C ASP A 90 6.74 6.36 -12.09
N TYR A 91 6.88 7.13 -11.02
CA TYR A 91 6.03 8.27 -10.70
C TYR A 91 6.83 9.50 -10.31
N CYS A 92 6.29 10.68 -10.64
CA CYS A 92 6.69 11.95 -10.06
C CYS A 92 5.59 12.43 -9.08
N LEU A 93 5.97 12.74 -7.85
CA LEU A 93 5.10 13.39 -6.87
C LEU A 93 5.45 14.86 -6.79
N LEU A 94 4.45 15.71 -7.01
CA LEU A 94 4.58 17.16 -6.96
C LEU A 94 4.07 17.70 -5.61
N ASP A 95 4.56 18.86 -5.25
CA ASP A 95 4.18 19.58 -4.03
C ASP A 95 2.67 19.85 -3.93
N LYS A 96 2.18 20.13 -2.72
CA LYS A 96 0.79 20.52 -2.46
C LYS A 96 0.37 21.81 -3.21
N GLU A 97 1.31 22.69 -3.53
CA GLU A 97 1.03 23.86 -4.38
C GLU A 97 0.55 23.47 -5.78
N ALA A 98 0.95 22.30 -6.29
CA ALA A 98 0.46 21.75 -7.55
C ALA A 98 -0.86 20.95 -7.39
N GLY A 99 -1.30 20.69 -6.17
CA GLY A 99 -2.40 19.75 -5.89
C GLY A 99 -3.75 20.13 -6.49
N GLY A 100 -4.00 21.44 -6.65
CA GLY A 100 -5.21 21.97 -7.29
C GLY A 100 -5.18 22.00 -8.82
N HIS A 101 -4.12 21.51 -9.47
CA HIS A 101 -3.97 21.58 -10.92
C HIS A 101 -5.03 20.77 -11.69
N VAL A 102 -5.46 19.65 -11.13
CA VAL A 102 -6.60 18.85 -11.59
C VAL A 102 -7.48 18.45 -10.42
N SER A 103 -8.79 18.37 -10.64
CA SER A 103 -9.76 17.95 -9.61
C SER A 103 -10.11 16.45 -9.66
N HIS A 104 -9.74 15.78 -10.74
CA HIS A 104 -10.02 14.38 -11.01
C HIS A 104 -8.77 13.69 -11.56
N THR A 105 -8.70 12.37 -11.45
CA THR A 105 -7.68 11.60 -12.17
C THR A 105 -7.96 11.67 -13.66
N ILE A 106 -7.00 12.17 -14.41
CA ILE A 106 -7.09 12.29 -15.87
C ILE A 106 -6.40 11.10 -16.50
N PHE A 107 -7.15 10.33 -17.26
CA PHE A 107 -6.67 9.22 -18.08
C PHE A 107 -6.50 9.68 -19.53
N GLN A 108 -5.50 9.13 -20.19
CA GLN A 108 -5.40 9.21 -21.64
C GLN A 108 -6.26 8.11 -22.28
N LEU A 109 -6.49 8.20 -23.57
CA LEU A 109 -7.07 7.07 -24.32
C LEU A 109 -6.13 5.87 -24.20
N PRO A 110 -6.64 4.65 -23.91
CA PRO A 110 -5.82 3.46 -23.82
C PRO A 110 -5.00 3.22 -25.09
N GLY A 111 -3.73 2.94 -24.94
CA GLY A 111 -2.81 2.58 -26.02
C GLY A 111 -2.38 1.12 -25.90
N LYS A 112 -1.38 0.72 -26.70
CA LYS A 112 -0.80 -0.64 -26.67
C LYS A 112 -0.22 -1.03 -25.27
N LEU A 113 0.20 -0.05 -24.49
CA LEU A 113 0.73 -0.22 -23.12
C LEU A 113 -0.34 0.07 -22.03
N GLY A 114 -1.61 -0.09 -22.33
CA GLY A 114 -2.72 0.09 -21.39
C GLY A 114 -3.12 1.56 -21.20
N LYS A 115 -3.37 1.95 -19.92
CA LYS A 115 -3.99 3.23 -19.56
C LYS A 115 -3.13 4.49 -19.78
N GLY A 116 -1.84 4.31 -20.10
CA GLY A 116 -0.89 5.42 -20.26
C GLY A 116 -0.53 6.11 -18.95
N VAL A 117 0.11 7.27 -19.05
CA VAL A 117 0.51 8.10 -17.90
C VAL A 117 -0.68 8.94 -17.44
N LEU A 118 -1.00 8.85 -16.16
CA LEU A 118 -2.09 9.56 -15.52
C LEU A 118 -1.58 10.84 -14.86
N VAL A 119 -2.47 11.83 -14.72
CA VAL A 119 -2.29 13.00 -13.85
C VAL A 119 -3.41 12.95 -12.83
N SER A 120 -3.07 12.84 -11.54
CA SER A 120 -4.04 12.56 -10.47
C SER A 120 -3.81 13.44 -9.25
N PRO A 121 -4.86 14.03 -8.67
CA PRO A 121 -4.73 14.59 -7.32
C PRO A 121 -4.53 13.44 -6.32
N THR A 122 -3.98 13.76 -5.16
CA THR A 122 -3.90 12.80 -4.04
C THR A 122 -4.81 13.21 -2.89
N VAL A 123 -5.19 12.27 -2.04
CA VAL A 123 -6.03 12.56 -0.85
C VAL A 123 -5.35 13.51 0.15
N HIS A 124 -4.06 13.76 -0.02
CA HIS A 124 -3.27 14.63 0.84
C HIS A 124 -2.90 15.97 0.19
N GLY A 125 -3.50 16.28 -0.96
CA GLY A 125 -3.35 17.55 -1.63
C GLY A 125 -2.11 17.68 -2.51
N ASN A 126 -1.38 16.62 -2.79
CA ASN A 126 -0.30 16.59 -3.77
C ASN A 126 -0.85 16.31 -5.19
N LEU A 127 -0.04 16.53 -6.21
CA LEU A 127 -0.28 16.06 -7.58
C LEU A 127 0.65 14.90 -7.87
N LEU A 128 0.12 13.84 -8.49
CA LEU A 128 0.87 12.65 -8.87
C LEU A 128 0.80 12.44 -10.38
N THR A 129 1.93 12.19 -11.02
CA THR A 129 1.99 11.81 -12.44
C THR A 129 2.71 10.48 -12.61
N GLY A 130 2.23 9.65 -13.52
CA GLY A 130 2.68 8.28 -13.75
C GLY A 130 1.49 7.32 -13.91
N PRO A 131 1.76 6.02 -14.02
CA PRO A 131 3.06 5.36 -14.06
C PRO A 131 3.63 5.21 -15.47
N THR A 132 4.88 4.72 -15.54
CA THR A 132 5.40 3.98 -16.69
C THR A 132 4.89 2.54 -16.67
N ALA A 133 5.26 1.74 -17.69
CA ALA A 133 4.97 0.30 -17.72
C ALA A 133 6.16 -0.40 -18.42
N VAL A 134 7.11 -0.87 -17.61
CA VAL A 134 8.33 -1.51 -18.06
C VAL A 134 8.46 -2.87 -17.39
N ASP A 135 8.50 -3.92 -18.19
CA ASP A 135 8.68 -5.28 -17.70
C ASP A 135 10.16 -5.52 -17.39
N LEU A 136 10.42 -6.12 -16.24
CA LEU A 136 11.75 -6.43 -15.72
C LEU A 136 11.86 -7.93 -15.42
N GLU A 137 13.11 -8.42 -15.41
CA GLU A 137 13.40 -9.76 -14.87
C GLU A 137 13.63 -9.72 -13.34
N ASP A 138 14.22 -8.64 -12.87
CA ASP A 138 14.55 -8.46 -11.45
C ASP A 138 13.33 -8.04 -10.64
N LYS A 139 12.89 -8.95 -9.75
CA LYS A 139 11.77 -8.73 -8.81
C LYS A 139 12.06 -7.72 -7.70
N GLU A 140 13.30 -7.21 -7.60
CA GLU A 140 13.72 -6.14 -6.69
C GLU A 140 14.06 -4.83 -7.42
N GLY A 141 13.94 -4.79 -8.74
CA GLY A 141 14.32 -3.68 -9.60
C GLY A 141 13.43 -2.45 -9.48
N ASN A 142 13.43 -1.77 -8.34
CA ASN A 142 12.56 -0.64 -8.03
C ASN A 142 13.25 0.74 -8.12
N ALA A 143 14.41 0.84 -8.74
CA ALA A 143 15.08 2.12 -8.96
C ALA A 143 14.40 2.90 -10.09
N THR A 144 14.18 4.21 -9.89
CA THR A 144 13.75 5.12 -10.96
C THR A 144 14.91 5.45 -11.89
N THR A 145 14.64 5.67 -13.17
CA THR A 145 15.64 6.09 -14.16
C THR A 145 15.31 7.45 -14.76
N ALA A 146 16.33 8.18 -15.20
CA ALA A 146 16.15 9.48 -15.85
C ALA A 146 15.29 9.38 -17.12
N GLU A 147 15.44 8.29 -17.87
CA GLU A 147 14.69 8.03 -19.10
C GLU A 147 13.19 7.85 -18.81
N GLU A 148 12.86 7.00 -17.84
CA GLU A 148 11.47 6.73 -17.46
C GLU A 148 10.79 7.94 -16.83
N LEU A 149 11.51 8.73 -16.04
CA LEU A 149 10.97 9.98 -15.51
C LEU A 149 10.76 11.02 -16.61
N ALA A 150 11.66 11.11 -17.60
CA ALA A 150 11.47 11.97 -18.78
C ALA A 150 10.24 11.52 -19.58
N PHE A 151 10.02 10.22 -19.74
CA PHE A 151 8.81 9.67 -20.36
C PHE A 151 7.55 10.07 -19.61
N VAL A 152 7.52 9.98 -18.26
CA VAL A 152 6.39 10.43 -17.44
C VAL A 152 6.09 11.90 -17.69
N ILE A 153 7.12 12.76 -17.70
CA ILE A 153 6.99 14.21 -17.93
C ILE A 153 6.39 14.49 -19.32
N GLU A 154 6.93 13.87 -20.35
CA GLU A 154 6.44 14.03 -21.73
C GLU A 154 4.98 13.60 -21.87
N LYS A 155 4.67 12.37 -21.44
CA LYS A 155 3.34 11.78 -21.64
C LYS A 155 2.26 12.43 -20.78
N SER A 156 2.57 12.91 -19.58
CA SER A 156 1.63 13.70 -18.78
C SER A 156 1.07 14.89 -19.52
N SER A 157 1.91 15.54 -20.33
CA SER A 157 1.57 16.76 -21.09
C SER A 157 0.57 16.51 -22.23
N ILE A 158 0.33 15.26 -22.60
CA ILE A 158 -0.68 14.90 -23.61
C ILE A 158 -2.09 15.07 -23.02
N GLY A 159 -2.30 14.60 -21.80
CA GLY A 159 -3.61 14.66 -21.14
C GLY A 159 -3.89 16.00 -20.43
N VAL A 160 -2.85 16.63 -19.88
CA VAL A 160 -2.97 17.83 -19.05
C VAL A 160 -1.88 18.84 -19.40
N LYS A 161 -2.30 20.05 -19.79
CA LYS A 161 -1.37 21.13 -20.13
C LYS A 161 -0.72 21.75 -18.89
N ASN A 162 0.51 22.25 -19.06
CA ASN A 162 1.21 23.08 -18.08
C ASN A 162 1.38 22.42 -16.69
N VAL A 163 1.55 21.10 -16.63
CA VAL A 163 1.87 20.42 -15.37
C VAL A 163 3.15 21.03 -14.79
N PRO A 164 3.14 21.51 -13.53
CA PRO A 164 4.25 22.27 -12.97
C PRO A 164 5.39 21.39 -12.47
N PHE A 165 6.10 20.67 -13.35
CA PHE A 165 7.16 19.70 -13.00
C PHE A 165 8.34 20.30 -12.19
N ARG A 166 8.50 21.63 -12.18
CA ARG A 166 9.46 22.28 -11.27
C ARG A 166 9.12 22.11 -9.79
N GLN A 167 7.89 21.70 -9.49
CA GLN A 167 7.40 21.42 -8.13
C GLN A 167 7.47 19.95 -7.75
N VAL A 168 8.18 19.11 -8.52
CA VAL A 168 8.46 17.71 -8.13
C VAL A 168 9.28 17.72 -6.85
N ILE A 169 8.77 17.03 -5.82
CA ILE A 169 9.43 16.90 -4.51
C ILE A 169 10.11 15.54 -4.35
N THR A 170 9.63 14.52 -5.06
CA THR A 170 10.24 13.19 -5.08
C THR A 170 9.76 12.37 -6.28
N SER A 171 10.51 11.35 -6.62
CA SER A 171 10.12 10.28 -7.54
C SER A 171 10.21 8.93 -6.84
N PHE A 172 9.43 7.98 -7.29
CA PHE A 172 9.46 6.61 -6.78
C PHE A 172 8.94 5.64 -7.84
N SER A 173 9.22 4.37 -7.65
CA SER A 173 8.64 3.32 -8.48
C SER A 173 8.03 2.20 -7.63
N GLY A 174 7.25 1.35 -8.28
CA GLY A 174 6.71 0.14 -7.71
C GLY A 174 6.56 -0.94 -8.76
N LEU A 175 6.62 -2.19 -8.33
CA LEU A 175 6.49 -3.36 -9.19
C LEU A 175 5.07 -3.91 -9.10
N ARG A 176 4.43 -4.09 -10.25
CA ARG A 176 3.15 -4.78 -10.38
C ARG A 176 3.41 -6.24 -10.73
N ALA A 177 2.60 -7.12 -10.17
CA ALA A 177 2.69 -8.55 -10.39
C ALA A 177 1.92 -8.93 -11.67
N HIS A 178 2.52 -8.72 -12.85
CA HIS A 178 1.91 -9.07 -14.12
C HIS A 178 2.06 -10.58 -14.38
N GLU A 179 0.94 -11.27 -14.59
CA GLU A 179 0.90 -12.69 -14.90
C GLU A 179 0.74 -12.89 -16.41
N ASP A 180 1.37 -13.94 -16.95
CA ASP A 180 1.45 -14.21 -18.40
C ASP A 180 0.07 -14.41 -19.08
N GLY A 181 -0.95 -14.85 -18.32
CA GLY A 181 -2.34 -14.96 -18.80
C GLY A 181 -3.10 -13.63 -18.86
N ASP A 182 -2.48 -12.54 -18.41
CA ASP A 182 -3.04 -11.18 -18.44
C ASP A 182 -4.30 -11.02 -17.56
N ASP A 183 -4.46 -11.87 -16.54
CA ASP A 183 -5.57 -11.82 -15.58
C ASP A 183 -5.13 -12.21 -14.15
N PHE A 184 -5.99 -11.96 -13.18
CA PHE A 184 -5.77 -12.32 -11.79
C PHE A 184 -6.02 -13.81 -11.58
N ILE A 185 -5.13 -14.46 -10.81
CA ILE A 185 -5.33 -15.85 -10.37
C ILE A 185 -5.86 -15.79 -8.93
N ILE A 186 -7.15 -16.07 -8.76
CA ILE A 186 -7.84 -15.97 -7.45
C ILE A 186 -8.63 -17.25 -7.20
N GLY A 187 -8.25 -18.03 -6.20
CA GLY A 187 -8.95 -19.24 -5.81
C GLY A 187 -8.04 -20.35 -5.38
N GLU A 188 -8.63 -21.54 -5.15
CA GLU A 188 -7.89 -22.75 -4.78
C GLU A 188 -7.15 -23.33 -5.99
N ALA A 189 -5.87 -23.66 -5.83
CA ALA A 189 -5.09 -24.32 -6.86
C ALA A 189 -5.62 -25.75 -7.11
N GLU A 190 -5.87 -26.11 -8.37
CA GLU A 190 -6.57 -27.35 -8.74
C GLU A 190 -5.88 -28.63 -8.21
N ASP A 191 -4.56 -28.65 -8.22
CA ASP A 191 -3.72 -29.80 -7.82
C ASP A 191 -3.06 -29.63 -6.44
N ALA A 192 -3.41 -28.56 -5.71
CA ALA A 192 -2.91 -28.29 -4.36
C ALA A 192 -4.06 -27.93 -3.39
N PRO A 193 -4.87 -28.91 -2.97
CA PRO A 193 -6.00 -28.69 -2.08
C PRO A 193 -5.60 -27.97 -0.79
N GLY A 194 -6.33 -26.88 -0.44
CA GLY A 194 -6.03 -26.04 0.72
C GLY A 194 -5.03 -24.93 0.44
N PHE A 195 -4.45 -24.85 -0.77
CA PHE A 195 -3.63 -23.73 -1.21
C PHE A 195 -4.44 -22.82 -2.12
N PHE A 196 -4.57 -21.56 -1.72
CA PHE A 196 -5.35 -20.54 -2.43
C PHE A 196 -4.41 -19.45 -2.93
N ASP A 197 -4.59 -19.01 -4.16
CA ASP A 197 -3.85 -17.90 -4.74
C ASP A 197 -4.65 -16.59 -4.69
N ALA A 198 -3.93 -15.51 -4.44
CA ALA A 198 -4.24 -14.14 -4.74
C ALA A 198 -3.05 -13.58 -5.54
N ALA A 199 -2.82 -14.15 -6.71
CA ALA A 199 -1.63 -13.94 -7.53
C ALA A 199 -1.95 -13.17 -8.82
N GLY A 200 -0.93 -12.62 -9.50
CA GLY A 200 -1.10 -11.86 -10.72
C GLY A 200 -1.87 -10.55 -10.54
N ILE A 201 -1.99 -10.06 -9.31
CA ILE A 201 -2.82 -8.90 -9.00
C ILE A 201 -2.03 -7.61 -9.26
N GLU A 202 -2.27 -7.03 -10.40
CA GLU A 202 -1.80 -5.70 -10.77
C GLU A 202 -2.95 -4.66 -10.77
N SER A 203 -2.94 -3.63 -11.59
CA SER A 203 -4.04 -2.66 -11.67
C SER A 203 -5.27 -3.28 -12.34
N PRO A 204 -6.47 -3.20 -11.72
CA PRO A 204 -6.90 -2.36 -10.59
C PRO A 204 -6.91 -3.05 -9.21
N GLY A 205 -5.89 -3.78 -8.85
CA GLY A 205 -5.82 -4.64 -7.67
C GLY A 205 -6.15 -3.92 -6.35
N LEU A 206 -5.68 -2.69 -6.13
CA LEU A 206 -5.99 -1.95 -4.89
C LEU A 206 -7.50 -1.74 -4.71
N THR A 207 -8.19 -1.41 -5.79
CA THR A 207 -9.66 -1.22 -5.79
C THR A 207 -10.37 -2.54 -5.56
N SER A 208 -9.85 -3.63 -6.12
CA SER A 208 -10.45 -4.97 -6.07
C SER A 208 -10.11 -5.71 -4.77
N ALA A 209 -9.01 -5.34 -4.08
CA ALA A 209 -8.50 -6.07 -2.92
C ALA A 209 -9.53 -6.35 -1.82
N PRO A 210 -10.44 -5.43 -1.44
CA PRO A 210 -11.48 -5.74 -0.45
C PRO A 210 -12.43 -6.86 -0.91
N ALA A 211 -12.82 -6.86 -2.19
CA ALA A 211 -13.70 -7.89 -2.74
C ALA A 211 -12.98 -9.24 -2.87
N ILE A 212 -11.72 -9.22 -3.31
CA ILE A 212 -10.86 -10.42 -3.36
C ILE A 212 -10.70 -11.03 -1.97
N GLY A 213 -10.47 -10.18 -0.95
CA GLY A 213 -10.35 -10.63 0.43
C GLY A 213 -11.62 -11.30 0.96
N VAL A 214 -12.80 -10.76 0.67
CA VAL A 214 -14.09 -11.37 1.02
C VAL A 214 -14.26 -12.71 0.30
N TYR A 215 -14.02 -12.75 -1.00
CA TYR A 215 -14.17 -13.97 -1.81
C TYR A 215 -13.25 -15.10 -1.30
N LEU A 216 -11.97 -14.83 -1.07
CA LEU A 216 -11.04 -15.83 -0.55
C LEU A 216 -11.40 -16.27 0.88
N ALA A 217 -11.86 -15.33 1.73
CA ALA A 217 -12.32 -15.66 3.07
C ALA A 217 -13.52 -16.62 3.05
N GLU A 218 -14.47 -16.43 2.13
CA GLU A 218 -15.62 -17.33 1.93
C GLU A 218 -15.20 -18.71 1.45
N LEU A 219 -14.27 -18.79 0.51
CA LEU A 219 -13.73 -20.08 0.02
C LEU A 219 -13.03 -20.86 1.15
N VAL A 220 -12.12 -20.21 1.88
CA VAL A 220 -11.40 -20.84 2.99
C VAL A 220 -12.35 -21.19 4.13
N ALA A 221 -13.30 -20.33 4.47
CA ALA A 221 -14.30 -20.62 5.51
C ALA A 221 -15.17 -21.83 5.16
N GLY A 222 -15.60 -21.94 3.89
CA GLY A 222 -16.33 -23.10 3.40
C GLY A 222 -15.53 -24.40 3.52
N ARG A 223 -14.26 -24.38 3.13
CA ARG A 223 -13.34 -25.52 3.25
C ARG A 223 -13.07 -25.92 4.70
N ALA A 224 -12.91 -24.92 5.58
CA ALA A 224 -12.60 -25.12 6.98
C ALA A 224 -13.84 -25.45 7.85
N GLY A 225 -15.05 -25.31 7.33
CA GLY A 225 -16.28 -25.34 8.14
C GLY A 225 -16.33 -24.23 9.19
N ALA A 226 -15.69 -23.09 8.91
CA ALA A 226 -15.57 -21.97 9.83
C ALA A 226 -16.89 -21.20 9.95
N VAL A 227 -17.14 -20.66 11.14
CA VAL A 227 -18.32 -19.82 11.42
C VAL A 227 -17.87 -18.41 11.79
N GLN A 228 -18.71 -17.44 11.44
CA GLN A 228 -18.42 -16.04 11.74
C GLN A 228 -18.37 -15.81 13.29
N LYS A 229 -17.38 -15.05 13.74
CA LYS A 229 -17.30 -14.61 15.14
C LYS A 229 -18.50 -13.72 15.48
N LYS A 230 -19.09 -13.93 16.66
CA LYS A 230 -20.22 -13.13 17.16
C LYS A 230 -19.81 -11.75 17.65
N ASP A 231 -18.58 -11.62 18.16
CA ASP A 231 -18.00 -10.46 18.85
C ASP A 231 -16.87 -9.79 18.05
N TRP A 232 -16.88 -9.91 16.73
CA TRP A 232 -15.85 -9.27 15.92
C TRP A 232 -15.95 -7.75 15.94
N LYS A 233 -14.80 -7.09 16.00
CA LYS A 233 -14.68 -5.63 16.00
C LYS A 233 -14.76 -5.11 14.56
N ARG A 234 -15.85 -4.43 14.24
CA ARG A 234 -16.06 -3.86 12.91
C ARG A 234 -15.17 -2.66 12.63
N GLU A 235 -14.96 -1.82 13.65
CA GLU A 235 -14.30 -0.53 13.50
C GLU A 235 -12.97 -0.52 14.25
N ARG A 236 -11.99 0.15 13.66
CA ARG A 236 -10.72 0.46 14.33
C ARG A 236 -10.65 1.94 14.72
N ARG A 237 -9.88 2.24 15.75
CA ARG A 237 -9.59 3.62 16.15
C ARG A 237 -8.63 4.27 15.12
N GLY A 238 -9.04 5.37 14.49
CA GLY A 238 -8.18 6.22 13.65
C GLY A 238 -7.12 6.97 14.47
N ILE A 239 -6.10 7.50 13.78
CA ILE A 239 -5.17 8.47 14.36
C ILE A 239 -5.89 9.83 14.41
N VAL A 240 -5.79 10.49 15.56
CA VAL A 240 -6.34 11.84 15.74
C VAL A 240 -5.62 12.81 14.79
N ARG A 241 -6.37 13.63 14.08
CA ARG A 241 -5.87 14.59 13.10
C ARG A 241 -6.22 16.02 13.53
N PRO A 242 -5.32 16.73 14.23
CA PRO A 242 -5.59 18.11 14.69
C PRO A 242 -5.91 19.08 13.56
N GLU A 243 -5.39 18.86 12.36
CA GLU A 243 -5.66 19.67 11.17
C GLU A 243 -7.14 19.71 10.77
N LYS A 244 -7.92 18.69 11.16
CA LYS A 244 -9.36 18.55 10.86
C LYS A 244 -10.26 19.04 11.98
N MET A 245 -9.68 19.52 13.08
CA MET A 245 -10.40 20.00 14.26
C MET A 245 -10.61 21.52 14.22
N SER A 246 -11.67 22.00 14.87
CA SER A 246 -11.83 23.42 15.17
C SER A 246 -10.71 23.91 16.12
N VAL A 247 -10.58 25.21 16.26
CA VAL A 247 -9.58 25.81 17.17
C VAL A 247 -9.85 25.38 18.62
N GLU A 248 -11.12 25.33 19.01
CA GLU A 248 -11.58 24.97 20.36
C GLU A 248 -11.31 23.48 20.66
N GLU A 249 -11.65 22.59 19.72
CA GLU A 249 -11.39 21.16 19.83
C GLU A 249 -9.88 20.87 19.94
N ARG A 250 -9.08 21.58 19.15
CA ARG A 250 -7.62 21.46 19.18
C ARG A 250 -7.04 21.97 20.50
N ALA A 251 -7.53 23.08 21.01
CA ALA A 251 -7.12 23.62 22.30
C ALA A 251 -7.46 22.65 23.45
N GLU A 252 -8.63 22.00 23.39
CA GLU A 252 -9.02 20.98 24.34
C GLU A 252 -8.13 19.74 24.25
N LEU A 253 -7.86 19.25 23.04
CA LEU A 253 -6.95 18.13 22.82
C LEU A 253 -5.55 18.42 23.41
N ILE A 254 -5.01 19.62 23.20
CA ILE A 254 -3.70 20.02 23.72
C ILE A 254 -3.69 20.13 25.24
N ARG A 255 -4.79 20.59 25.86
CA ARG A 255 -4.90 20.59 27.34
C ARG A 255 -4.85 19.17 27.92
N GLN A 256 -5.49 18.20 27.25
CA GLN A 256 -5.54 16.80 27.70
C GLN A 256 -4.25 16.04 27.34
N ARG A 257 -3.67 16.36 26.18
CA ARG A 257 -2.51 15.70 25.60
C ARG A 257 -1.54 16.74 25.02
N PRO A 258 -0.65 17.31 25.86
CA PRO A 258 0.25 18.41 25.48
C PRO A 258 1.14 18.13 24.27
N GLU A 259 1.46 16.87 24.02
CA GLU A 259 2.28 16.45 22.87
C GLU A 259 1.63 16.81 21.50
N TYR A 260 0.33 17.02 21.45
CA TYR A 260 -0.34 17.51 20.24
C TYR A 260 -0.08 18.99 19.94
N GLY A 261 0.43 19.74 20.92
CA GLY A 261 0.81 21.15 20.75
C GLY A 261 2.19 21.36 20.11
N THR A 262 3.00 20.32 20.01
CA THR A 262 4.36 20.40 19.45
C THR A 262 4.39 19.92 18.02
N ILE A 263 4.62 20.82 17.04
CA ILE A 263 4.73 20.45 15.63
C ILE A 263 6.13 19.96 15.32
N ILE A 264 6.26 18.72 14.90
CA ILE A 264 7.52 18.07 14.52
C ILE A 264 7.79 18.23 13.01
N CYS A 265 6.80 17.91 12.17
CA CYS A 265 6.92 18.08 10.71
C CYS A 265 6.15 19.33 10.26
N ARG A 266 6.88 20.41 9.96
CA ARG A 266 6.24 21.68 9.55
C ARG A 266 5.64 21.61 8.16
N CYS A 267 6.22 20.84 7.22
CA CYS A 267 5.72 20.71 5.84
C CYS A 267 4.35 20.01 5.77
N GLU A 268 4.10 19.06 6.67
CA GLU A 268 2.87 18.27 6.73
C GLU A 268 1.99 18.63 7.95
N GLY A 269 2.43 19.52 8.80
CA GLY A 269 1.69 19.95 10.00
C GLY A 269 1.56 18.84 11.07
N VAL A 270 2.48 17.85 11.08
CA VAL A 270 2.36 16.70 11.98
C VAL A 270 2.93 17.00 13.37
N SER A 271 2.12 16.76 14.39
CA SER A 271 2.46 16.94 15.80
C SER A 271 3.21 15.74 16.39
N GLU A 272 3.86 15.95 17.53
CA GLU A 272 4.47 14.88 18.33
C GLU A 272 3.40 13.87 18.77
N GLY A 273 2.20 14.32 19.17
CA GLY A 273 1.10 13.46 19.54
C GLY A 273 0.66 12.49 18.44
N GLU A 274 0.62 12.93 17.19
CA GLU A 274 0.33 12.04 16.04
C GLU A 274 1.42 10.99 15.85
N ILE A 275 2.69 11.36 16.01
CA ILE A 275 3.82 10.43 15.91
C ILE A 275 3.72 9.38 17.02
N ILE A 276 3.49 9.79 18.27
CA ILE A 276 3.31 8.89 19.41
C ILE A 276 2.11 7.94 19.17
N ASP A 277 0.97 8.46 18.71
CA ASP A 277 -0.20 7.64 18.37
C ASP A 277 0.12 6.60 17.28
N SER A 278 0.97 6.97 16.31
CA SER A 278 1.38 6.04 15.25
C SER A 278 2.26 4.89 15.77
N ILE A 279 2.96 5.10 16.88
CA ILE A 279 3.85 4.11 17.52
C ILE A 279 3.08 3.21 18.49
N ARG A 280 2.24 3.79 19.36
CA ARG A 280 1.58 3.09 20.47
C ARG A 280 0.32 2.30 20.10
N ARG A 281 -0.04 2.28 18.83
CA ARG A 281 -1.26 1.62 18.36
C ARG A 281 -1.05 0.15 18.01
N THR A 282 -2.13 -0.59 17.77
CA THR A 282 -2.09 -1.93 17.18
C THR A 282 -1.25 -1.93 15.91
N LEU A 283 -0.30 -2.83 15.79
CA LEU A 283 0.70 -2.85 14.71
C LEU A 283 1.41 -1.50 14.54
N GLY A 284 1.83 -0.90 15.64
CA GLY A 284 2.46 0.42 15.68
C GLY A 284 3.73 0.54 14.85
N ALA A 285 4.11 1.77 14.54
CA ALA A 285 5.33 2.07 13.82
C ALA A 285 6.57 1.76 14.66
N VAL A 286 7.52 1.02 14.12
CA VAL A 286 8.82 0.72 14.76
C VAL A 286 10.00 1.29 13.97
N SER A 287 9.74 2.15 12.99
CA SER A 287 10.75 2.77 12.15
C SER A 287 10.29 4.14 11.64
N LEU A 288 11.24 4.94 11.15
CA LEU A 288 10.94 6.22 10.50
C LEU A 288 9.94 6.05 9.33
N ASP A 289 10.12 5.02 8.52
CA ASP A 289 9.23 4.73 7.39
C ASP A 289 7.85 4.27 7.86
N GLY A 290 7.78 3.51 8.96
CA GLY A 290 6.53 3.14 9.62
C GLY A 290 5.72 4.36 10.11
N VAL A 291 6.38 5.35 10.73
CA VAL A 291 5.77 6.64 11.13
C VAL A 291 5.31 7.41 9.89
N LYS A 292 6.20 7.56 8.90
CA LYS A 292 5.95 8.26 7.63
C LYS A 292 4.68 7.75 6.95
N ARG A 293 4.50 6.45 6.83
CA ARG A 293 3.35 5.83 6.16
C ARG A 293 2.04 5.98 6.93
N ARG A 294 2.08 6.24 8.26
CA ARG A 294 0.87 6.43 9.08
C ARG A 294 0.44 7.88 9.19
N VAL A 295 1.38 8.79 9.42
CA VAL A 295 1.08 10.21 9.72
C VAL A 295 1.68 11.19 8.74
N ARG A 296 2.36 10.73 7.68
CA ARG A 296 2.99 11.57 6.64
C ARG A 296 4.18 12.41 7.10
N GLN A 297 4.68 12.22 8.31
CA GLN A 297 5.91 12.86 8.74
C GLN A 297 7.04 12.55 7.74
N GLY A 298 7.67 13.58 7.20
CA GLY A 298 8.76 13.46 6.21
C GLY A 298 8.33 13.33 4.75
N MET A 299 7.02 13.36 4.42
CA MET A 299 6.53 13.29 3.05
C MET A 299 6.35 14.65 2.36
N GLY A 300 6.58 15.74 3.06
CA GLY A 300 6.43 17.08 2.48
C GLY A 300 7.67 17.54 1.70
N ARG A 301 7.63 18.78 1.26
CA ARG A 301 8.63 19.44 0.37
C ARG A 301 10.10 19.18 0.75
N CYS A 302 10.45 19.15 2.04
CA CYS A 302 11.82 18.94 2.49
C CYS A 302 12.27 17.46 2.53
N GLN A 303 11.37 16.51 2.25
CA GLN A 303 11.64 15.06 2.24
C GLN A 303 12.40 14.61 3.49
N ALA A 304 11.85 14.92 4.67
CA ALA A 304 12.38 14.59 5.99
C ALA A 304 13.66 15.33 6.43
N GLY A 305 14.14 16.29 5.65
CA GLY A 305 15.43 16.98 5.93
C GLY A 305 15.52 17.67 7.29
N PHE A 306 14.40 18.04 7.93
CA PHE A 306 14.37 18.74 9.22
C PHE A 306 13.76 17.95 10.36
N CYS A 307 12.77 17.10 10.09
CA CYS A 307 12.02 16.42 11.15
C CYS A 307 12.62 15.08 11.58
N THR A 308 13.53 14.49 10.81
CA THR A 308 14.11 13.18 11.07
C THR A 308 14.75 13.07 12.46
N PRO A 309 15.67 13.97 12.91
CA PRO A 309 16.31 13.82 14.20
C PRO A 309 15.30 13.77 15.36
N ARG A 310 14.30 14.67 15.33
CA ARG A 310 13.29 14.70 16.37
C ARG A 310 12.37 13.47 16.34
N THR A 311 12.07 12.95 15.16
CA THR A 311 11.30 11.69 15.06
C THR A 311 12.09 10.48 15.56
N MET A 312 13.41 10.46 15.34
CA MET A 312 14.29 9.42 15.90
C MET A 312 14.31 9.46 17.45
N GLU A 313 14.40 10.66 18.04
CA GLU A 313 14.32 10.82 19.49
C GLU A 313 12.98 10.29 20.06
N ILE A 314 11.86 10.60 19.39
CA ILE A 314 10.54 10.11 19.79
C ILE A 314 10.49 8.57 19.65
N LEU A 315 10.93 8.01 18.54
CA LEU A 315 10.98 6.55 18.35
C LEU A 315 11.82 5.87 19.42
N SER A 316 13.02 6.39 19.69
CA SER A 316 13.90 5.84 20.74
C SER A 316 13.25 5.90 22.11
N ARG A 317 12.59 7.01 22.45
CA ARG A 317 11.90 7.15 23.75
C ARG A 317 10.70 6.20 23.89
N GLU A 318 9.97 5.96 22.83
CA GLU A 318 8.75 5.16 22.84
C GLU A 318 9.00 3.65 22.75
N LEU A 319 10.11 3.25 22.13
CA LEU A 319 10.43 1.84 21.86
C LEU A 319 11.51 1.28 22.79
N GLY A 320 12.27 2.13 23.51
CA GLY A 320 13.40 1.75 24.36
C GLY A 320 14.68 1.81 23.56
#